data_1588c5b25e4e21f123c1bc428601a51a
#
_entry.id   1588c5b25e4e21f123c1bc428601a51a
#
_cell.length_a   1.000
_cell.length_b   1.000
_cell.length_c   1.000
_cell.angle_alpha   90.00
_cell.angle_beta   90.00
_cell.angle_gamma   90.00
#
_symmetry.space_group_name_H-M   'P 1'
#
loop_
_entity.id
_entity.type
_entity.pdbx_description
1 polymer ?
#
loop_
_entity_poly.entity_id
_entity_poly.type
_entity_poly.pdbx_seq_one_letter_code
_entity_poly.pdbx_strand_id
1 'polypeptide(L)'
;EILVLGVFPRRRTIDHPHRKEILELNSYLPGLIKDIPNVTYLDIGQKFLDKKGFLSEEMMPDTTHPSEKAHDIWAKAIVPKLKKMMEVQ
;
A
#
# COMPACT_ATOMS: atom_id res chain seq x y z
N GLU A 1 3.53 6.51 -17.93
CA GLU A 1 2.71 6.45 -16.72
C GLU A 1 3.37 5.56 -15.66
N ILE A 2 3.50 6.08 -14.44
CA ILE A 2 4.08 5.34 -13.32
C ILE A 2 3.10 5.37 -12.16
N LEU A 3 2.81 4.20 -11.58
CA LEU A 3 2.02 4.10 -10.37
C LEU A 3 2.95 3.81 -9.20
N VAL A 4 3.02 4.73 -8.24
CA VAL A 4 3.80 4.58 -7.02
C VAL A 4 2.86 4.15 -5.90
N LEU A 5 3.19 3.05 -5.24
CA LEU A 5 2.39 2.56 -4.11
C LEU A 5 3.01 3.02 -2.80
N GLY A 6 2.15 3.33 -1.83
CA GLY A 6 2.59 3.54 -0.46
C GLY A 6 3.26 2.28 0.08
N VAL A 7 4.17 2.44 1.01
CA VAL A 7 4.83 1.31 1.66
C VAL A 7 3.78 0.51 2.45
N PHE A 8 3.78 -0.80 2.28
CA PHE A 8 2.82 -1.67 2.94
C PHE A 8 3.10 -1.75 4.44
N PRO A 9 2.04 -1.94 5.26
CA PRO A 9 2.26 -2.08 6.70
C PRO A 9 3.08 -3.32 7.03
N ARG A 10 3.83 -3.23 8.10
CA ARG A 10 4.61 -4.33 8.67
C ARG A 10 4.24 -4.48 10.13
N ARG A 11 4.59 -5.61 10.73
CA ARG A 11 4.33 -5.94 12.11
C ARG A 11 2.84 -6.12 12.38
N ARG A 12 2.52 -6.82 13.47
CA ARG A 12 1.15 -7.28 13.73
C ARG A 12 0.22 -6.19 14.20
N THR A 13 0.70 -5.30 15.08
CA THR A 13 -0.17 -4.35 15.77
C THR A 13 0.11 -2.92 15.38
N ILE A 14 -0.94 -2.09 15.46
CA ILE A 14 -0.86 -0.70 15.07
C ILE A 14 0.06 0.13 15.97
N ASP A 15 0.29 -0.30 17.20
CA ASP A 15 1.14 0.43 18.14
C ASP A 15 2.63 0.09 18.02
N HIS A 16 3.00 -0.84 17.13
CA HIS A 16 4.41 -1.10 16.89
C HIS A 16 5.08 0.12 16.24
N PRO A 17 6.30 0.51 16.69
CA PRO A 17 6.97 1.70 16.15
C PRO A 17 7.12 1.72 14.63
N HIS A 18 7.37 0.57 14.00
CA HIS A 18 7.49 0.48 12.55
C HIS A 18 6.20 0.86 11.83
N ARG A 19 5.04 0.61 12.44
CA ARG A 19 3.75 0.99 11.86
C ARG A 19 3.62 2.51 11.77
N LYS A 20 4.04 3.21 12.82
CA LYS A 20 4.04 4.67 12.84
C LYS A 20 5.02 5.24 11.82
N GLU A 21 6.21 4.67 11.73
CA GLU A 21 7.22 5.11 10.77
C GLU A 21 6.72 4.98 9.34
N ILE A 22 6.05 3.87 9.01
CA ILE A 22 5.48 3.66 7.68
C ILE A 22 4.38 4.67 7.38
N LEU A 23 3.50 4.96 8.35
CA LEU A 23 2.46 5.96 8.16
C LEU A 23 3.06 7.35 7.91
N GLU A 24 4.10 7.71 8.65
CA GLU A 24 4.80 8.98 8.43
C GLU A 24 5.43 9.04 7.04
N LEU A 25 6.13 7.99 6.64
CA LEU A 25 6.73 7.93 5.31
C LEU A 25 5.67 8.10 4.23
N ASN A 26 4.57 7.37 4.34
CA ASN A 26 3.49 7.45 3.34
C ASN A 26 2.80 8.81 3.34
N SER A 27 2.87 9.57 4.42
CA SER A 27 2.31 10.91 4.45
C SER A 27 3.16 11.90 3.63
N TYR A 28 4.45 11.64 3.47
CA TYR A 28 5.35 12.50 2.69
C TYR A 28 5.37 12.17 1.21
N LEU A 29 5.17 10.91 0.85
CA LEU A 29 5.33 10.46 -0.54
C LEU A 29 4.50 11.23 -1.56
N PRO A 30 3.20 11.48 -1.32
CA PRO A 30 2.42 12.23 -2.31
C PRO A 30 2.99 13.63 -2.59
N GLY A 31 3.47 14.31 -1.55
CA GLY A 31 4.07 15.63 -1.72
C GLY A 31 5.36 15.62 -2.52
N LEU A 32 6.15 14.55 -2.37
CA LEU A 32 7.44 14.44 -3.07
C LEU A 32 7.27 14.22 -4.57
N ILE A 33 6.17 13.62 -4.99
CA ILE A 33 5.97 13.26 -6.41
C ILE A 33 4.90 14.11 -7.11
N LYS A 34 4.23 15.02 -6.39
CA LYS A 34 3.08 15.77 -6.94
C LYS A 34 3.40 16.56 -8.20
N ASP A 35 4.64 17.04 -8.34
CA ASP A 35 5.05 17.85 -9.48
C ASP A 35 5.79 17.05 -10.54
N ILE A 36 5.89 15.73 -10.37
CA ILE A 36 6.54 14.87 -11.37
C ILE A 36 5.46 14.42 -12.35
N PRO A 37 5.60 14.74 -13.65
CA PRO A 37 4.58 14.36 -14.64
C PRO A 37 4.48 12.84 -14.79
N ASN A 38 3.27 12.38 -15.09
CA ASN A 38 2.97 10.97 -15.37
C ASN A 38 3.24 10.02 -14.20
N VAL A 39 3.20 10.54 -12.98
CA VAL A 39 3.35 9.74 -11.75
C VAL A 39 2.09 9.89 -10.91
N THR A 40 1.53 8.76 -10.49
CA THR A 40 0.34 8.70 -9.62
C THR A 40 0.67 7.93 -8.35
N TYR A 41 0.20 8.42 -7.20
CA TYR A 41 0.39 7.75 -5.92
C TYR A 41 -0.90 7.04 -5.50
N LEU A 42 -0.75 5.84 -4.94
CA LEU A 42 -1.87 5.07 -4.41
C LEU A 42 -1.41 4.29 -3.18
N ASP A 43 -2.12 4.46 -2.07
CA ASP A 43 -1.83 3.70 -0.85
C ASP A 43 -2.95 2.66 -0.65
N ILE A 44 -2.59 1.39 -0.73
CA ILE A 44 -3.52 0.29 -0.53
C ILE A 44 -3.26 -0.48 0.76
N GLY A 45 -2.38 0.04 1.63
CA GLY A 45 -1.95 -0.66 2.83
C GLY A 45 -3.08 -1.08 3.76
N GLN A 46 -4.13 -0.27 3.85
CA GLN A 46 -5.26 -0.59 4.73
C GLN A 46 -6.02 -1.84 4.29
N LYS A 47 -5.92 -2.23 3.02
CA LYS A 47 -6.59 -3.43 2.53
C LYS A 47 -6.02 -4.71 3.10
N PHE A 48 -4.83 -4.66 3.68
CA PHE A 48 -4.20 -5.81 4.33
C PHE A 48 -4.51 -5.89 5.83
N LEU A 49 -5.18 -4.89 6.38
CA LEU A 49 -5.42 -4.77 7.81
C LEU A 49 -6.88 -5.06 8.15
N ASP A 50 -7.13 -5.55 9.37
CA ASP A 50 -8.50 -5.67 9.88
C ASP A 50 -8.97 -4.33 10.45
N LYS A 51 -10.18 -4.32 11.03
CA LYS A 51 -10.79 -3.10 11.57
C LYS A 51 -9.98 -2.47 12.70
N LYS A 52 -9.16 -3.26 13.39
CA LYS A 52 -8.33 -2.79 14.50
C LYS A 52 -6.91 -2.44 14.06
N GLY A 53 -6.64 -2.52 12.77
CA GLY A 53 -5.30 -2.27 12.24
C GLY A 53 -4.34 -3.44 12.41
N PHE A 54 -4.86 -4.63 12.72
CA PHE A 54 -4.04 -5.83 12.89
C PHE A 54 -3.68 -6.43 11.54
N LEU A 55 -2.40 -6.79 11.39
CA LEU A 55 -1.90 -7.46 10.18
C LEU A 55 -1.76 -8.95 10.49
N SER A 56 -2.65 -9.76 9.92
CA SER A 56 -2.74 -11.18 10.21
C SER A 56 -1.65 -12.01 9.53
N GLU A 57 -1.47 -13.25 10.01
CA GLU A 57 -0.57 -14.20 9.37
C GLU A 57 -1.04 -14.59 7.98
N GLU A 58 -2.35 -14.53 7.73
CA GLU A 58 -2.89 -14.79 6.39
C GLU A 58 -2.36 -13.80 5.37
N MET A 59 -2.13 -12.55 5.78
CA MET A 59 -1.65 -11.50 4.89
C MET A 59 -0.14 -11.48 4.77
N MET A 60 0.55 -11.55 5.91
CA MET A 60 2.03 -11.53 5.95
C MET A 60 2.52 -12.49 7.02
N PRO A 61 2.84 -13.74 6.65
CA PRO A 61 3.25 -14.74 7.63
C PRO A 61 4.45 -14.32 8.48
N ASP A 62 5.42 -13.64 7.89
CA ASP A 62 6.63 -13.17 8.59
C ASP A 62 6.59 -11.67 8.91
N THR A 63 5.41 -11.05 8.84
CA THR A 63 5.16 -9.62 9.06
C THR A 63 5.83 -8.69 8.03
N THR A 64 6.44 -9.22 7.00
CA THR A 64 7.20 -8.44 6.02
C THR A 64 6.83 -8.77 4.57
N HIS A 65 6.65 -10.06 4.27
CA HIS A 65 6.39 -10.51 2.90
C HIS A 65 4.92 -10.88 2.71
N PRO A 66 4.25 -10.31 1.71
CA PRO A 66 2.84 -10.63 1.43
C PRO A 66 2.67 -12.09 1.04
N SER A 67 1.61 -12.71 1.56
CA SER A 67 1.21 -14.06 1.18
C SER A 67 0.57 -14.07 -0.21
N GLU A 68 0.26 -15.25 -0.71
CA GLU A 68 -0.50 -15.38 -1.95
C GLU A 68 -1.84 -14.65 -1.87
N LYS A 69 -2.54 -14.78 -0.72
CA LYS A 69 -3.80 -14.07 -0.49
C LYS A 69 -3.60 -12.55 -0.55
N ALA A 70 -2.55 -12.05 0.06
CA ALA A 70 -2.25 -10.62 0.04
C ALA A 70 -1.91 -10.14 -1.37
N HIS A 71 -1.18 -10.94 -2.16
CA HIS A 71 -0.90 -10.60 -3.55
C HIS A 71 -2.18 -10.51 -4.38
N ASP A 72 -3.16 -11.38 -4.13
CA ASP A 72 -4.43 -11.35 -4.82
C ASP A 72 -5.20 -10.05 -4.48
N ILE A 73 -5.22 -9.67 -3.20
CA ILE A 73 -5.83 -8.42 -2.76
C ILE A 73 -5.12 -7.22 -3.40
N TRP A 74 -3.79 -7.25 -3.43
CA TRP A 74 -2.97 -6.22 -4.07
C TRP A 74 -3.36 -6.05 -5.54
N ALA A 75 -3.39 -7.13 -6.30
CA ALA A 75 -3.74 -7.09 -7.70
C ALA A 75 -5.13 -6.48 -7.91
N LYS A 76 -6.11 -6.94 -7.14
CA LYS A 76 -7.48 -6.42 -7.24
C LYS A 76 -7.58 -4.95 -6.87
N ALA A 77 -6.74 -4.49 -5.97
CA ALA A 77 -6.76 -3.10 -5.52
C ALA A 77 -6.20 -2.14 -6.57
N ILE A 78 -5.19 -2.56 -7.35
CA ILE A 78 -4.53 -1.66 -8.30
C ILE A 78 -5.11 -1.72 -9.71
N VAL A 79 -5.78 -2.81 -10.10
CA VAL A 79 -6.31 -2.97 -11.45
C VAL A 79 -7.25 -1.84 -11.89
N PRO A 80 -8.22 -1.39 -11.08
CA PRO A 80 -9.07 -0.27 -11.48
C PRO A 80 -8.29 1.00 -11.76
N LYS A 81 -7.27 1.28 -10.96
CA LYS A 81 -6.43 2.46 -11.14
C LYS A 81 -5.59 2.36 -12.40
N LEU A 82 -5.01 1.18 -12.65
CA LEU A 82 -4.20 0.94 -13.85
C LEU A 82 -5.06 1.09 -15.10
N LYS A 83 -6.27 0.54 -15.11
CA LYS A 83 -7.18 0.68 -16.24
C LYS A 83 -7.48 2.15 -16.52
N LYS A 84 -7.77 2.91 -15.48
CA LYS A 84 -8.06 4.33 -15.62
C LYS A 84 -6.86 5.10 -16.18
N MET A 85 -5.66 4.78 -15.72
CA MET A 85 -4.45 5.42 -16.22
C MET A 85 -4.23 5.11 -17.69
N MET A 86 -4.52 3.88 -18.12
CA MET A 86 -4.38 3.46 -19.51
C MET A 86 -5.43 4.11 -20.43
N GLU A 87 -6.64 4.35 -19.92
CA GLU A 87 -7.71 4.99 -20.69
C GLU A 87 -7.42 6.43 -21.02
N VAL A 88 -6.61 7.11 -20.23
CA VAL A 88 -6.30 8.53 -20.40
C VAL A 88 -5.34 8.77 -21.55
N GLN A 89 -4.72 7.72 -22.03
CA GLN A 89 -3.80 7.80 -23.17
C GLN A 89 -4.58 7.76 -24.48
#